data_c78333c761fa90b3d482a69ab2a14b42
#
_entry.id   c78333c761fa90b3d482a69ab2a14b42
#
_cell.length_a   1.000
_cell.length_b   1.000
_cell.length_c   1.000
_cell.angle_alpha   90.00
_cell.angle_beta   90.00
_cell.angle_gamma   90.00
#
_symmetry.space_group_name_H-M   'P 1'
#
loop_
_entity.id
_entity.type
_entity.pdbx_description
1 polymer ?
#
loop_
_entity_poly.entity_id
_entity_poly.type
_entity_poly.pdbx_seq_one_letter_code
_entity_poly.pdbx_strand_id
1 'polypeptide(L)'
;MKEYIAKAVDGKDLTQEEAKKAMEIMLSGEATQAQIAAFLTAMRMKGETLEELIGLASVLRDKAETITPKFENYVDLVGTGGDCTYTFNISTTSAFVVAAAGLRKIGRAHV
;
A
#
# COMPACT_ATOMS: atom_id res chain seq x y z
N MET A 1 13.32 -13.89 0.89
CA MET A 1 11.91 -13.89 1.38
C MET A 1 11.68 -14.81 2.57
N LYS A 2 12.12 -16.06 2.55
CA LYS A 2 11.87 -17.02 3.66
C LYS A 2 12.33 -16.53 5.03
N GLU A 3 13.49 -15.91 5.12
CA GLU A 3 14.04 -15.36 6.38
C GLU A 3 13.17 -14.24 6.98
N TYR A 4 12.62 -13.35 6.15
CA TYR A 4 11.73 -12.27 6.59
C TYR A 4 10.38 -12.79 7.07
N ILE A 5 9.85 -13.83 6.38
CA ILE A 5 8.64 -14.52 6.82
C ILE A 5 8.87 -15.16 8.18
N ALA A 6 9.96 -15.92 8.35
CA ALA A 6 10.28 -16.58 9.61
C ALA A 6 10.41 -15.56 10.75
N LYS A 7 11.11 -14.45 10.51
CA LYS A 7 11.30 -13.39 11.49
C LYS A 7 9.97 -12.77 11.92
N ALA A 8 9.08 -12.48 10.96
CA ALA A 8 7.76 -11.93 11.24
C ALA A 8 6.84 -12.94 11.97
N VAL A 9 6.88 -14.23 11.60
CA VAL A 9 6.12 -15.29 12.28
C VAL A 9 6.57 -15.45 13.73
N ASP A 10 7.87 -15.29 14.01
CA ASP A 10 8.43 -15.31 15.37
C ASP A 10 8.06 -14.03 16.18
N GLY A 11 7.31 -13.11 15.61
CA GLY A 11 6.97 -11.84 16.25
C GLY A 11 8.11 -10.85 16.37
N LYS A 12 9.20 -11.05 15.60
CA LYS A 12 10.38 -10.17 15.62
C LYS A 12 10.24 -9.08 14.57
N ASP A 13 10.62 -7.87 14.93
CA ASP A 13 10.58 -6.73 14.03
C ASP A 13 11.67 -6.82 12.96
N LEU A 14 11.34 -6.44 11.74
CA LEU A 14 12.30 -6.23 10.68
C LEU A 14 12.92 -4.83 10.83
N THR A 15 14.19 -4.72 10.47
CA THR A 15 14.78 -3.40 10.29
C THR A 15 14.22 -2.75 9.03
N GLN A 16 14.36 -1.44 8.91
CA GLN A 16 13.94 -0.70 7.72
C GLN A 16 14.56 -1.29 6.44
N GLU A 17 15.84 -1.67 6.47
CA GLU A 17 16.55 -2.26 5.34
C GLU A 17 16.03 -3.68 5.00
N GLU A 18 15.70 -4.48 6.00
CA GLU A 18 15.09 -5.79 5.78
C GLU A 18 13.70 -5.66 5.15
N ALA A 19 12.90 -4.70 5.62
CA ALA A 19 11.60 -4.40 5.05
C ALA A 19 11.70 -3.92 3.59
N LYS A 20 12.66 -3.06 3.26
CA LYS A 20 12.95 -2.66 1.87
C LYS A 20 13.27 -3.87 0.99
N LYS A 21 14.19 -4.73 1.42
CA LYS A 21 14.57 -5.94 0.65
C LYS A 21 13.39 -6.89 0.48
N ALA A 22 12.57 -7.08 1.50
CA ALA A 22 11.37 -7.90 1.39
C ALA A 22 10.41 -7.35 0.32
N MET A 23 10.18 -6.03 0.31
CA MET A 23 9.33 -5.37 -0.70
C MET A 23 9.93 -5.47 -2.10
N GLU A 24 11.23 -5.26 -2.26
CA GLU A 24 11.92 -5.41 -3.54
C GLU A 24 11.73 -6.82 -4.12
N ILE A 25 11.91 -7.87 -3.30
CA ILE A 25 11.70 -9.26 -3.71
C ILE A 25 10.24 -9.52 -4.12
N MET A 26 9.28 -8.91 -3.43
CA MET A 26 7.85 -9.04 -3.79
C MET A 26 7.55 -8.35 -5.13
N LEU A 27 8.09 -7.15 -5.35
CA LEU A 27 7.83 -6.37 -6.56
C LEU A 27 8.61 -6.87 -7.79
N SER A 28 9.77 -7.52 -7.59
CA SER A 28 10.55 -8.12 -8.69
C SER A 28 9.93 -9.39 -9.26
N GLY A 29 8.95 -9.98 -8.56
CA GLY A 29 8.35 -11.25 -8.95
C GLY A 29 9.15 -12.49 -8.53
N GLU A 30 10.21 -12.32 -7.74
CA GLU A 30 11.00 -13.45 -7.21
C GLU A 30 10.27 -14.20 -6.11
N ALA A 31 9.35 -13.55 -5.40
CA ALA A 31 8.52 -14.18 -4.39
C ALA A 31 7.31 -14.85 -5.02
N THR A 32 7.00 -16.07 -4.56
CA THR A 32 5.74 -16.73 -4.94
C THR A 32 4.55 -16.07 -4.26
N GLN A 33 3.35 -16.22 -4.84
CA GLN A 33 2.11 -15.70 -4.24
C GLN A 33 1.91 -16.21 -2.81
N ALA A 34 2.26 -17.47 -2.55
CA ALA A 34 2.19 -18.05 -1.21
C ALA A 34 3.16 -17.37 -0.22
N GLN A 35 4.37 -17.02 -0.67
CA GLN A 35 5.34 -16.29 0.15
C GLN A 35 4.87 -14.86 0.44
N ILE A 36 4.28 -14.18 -0.54
CA ILE A 36 3.72 -12.85 -0.37
C ILE A 36 2.57 -12.89 0.65
N ALA A 37 1.63 -13.82 0.48
CA ALA A 37 0.51 -13.98 1.40
C ALA A 37 0.98 -14.31 2.82
N ALA A 38 1.94 -15.22 2.97
CA ALA A 38 2.50 -15.59 4.27
C ALA A 38 3.18 -14.39 4.95
N PHE A 39 3.96 -13.61 4.21
CA PHE A 39 4.62 -12.41 4.73
C PHE A 39 3.62 -11.36 5.21
N LEU A 40 2.66 -11.01 4.37
CA LEU A 40 1.64 -10.00 4.71
C LEU A 40 0.79 -10.43 5.90
N THR A 41 0.42 -11.72 5.98
CA THR A 41 -0.33 -12.26 7.10
C THR A 41 0.50 -12.21 8.39
N ALA A 42 1.77 -12.62 8.34
CA ALA A 42 2.65 -12.58 9.50
C ALA A 42 2.89 -11.15 10.00
N MET A 43 3.11 -10.20 9.10
CA MET A 43 3.23 -8.77 9.43
C MET A 43 1.96 -8.25 10.12
N ARG A 44 0.79 -8.56 9.57
CA ARG A 44 -0.50 -8.17 10.16
C ARG A 44 -0.72 -8.77 11.54
N MET A 45 -0.35 -10.04 11.75
CA MET A 45 -0.49 -10.71 13.04
C MET A 45 0.48 -10.16 14.09
N LYS A 46 1.71 -9.87 13.68
CA LYS A 46 2.73 -9.27 14.55
C LYS A 46 2.38 -7.81 14.92
N GLY A 47 1.81 -7.08 14.01
CA GLY A 47 1.70 -5.63 14.03
C GLY A 47 2.94 -4.98 13.43
N GLU A 48 2.73 -4.08 12.47
CA GLU A 48 3.81 -3.38 11.77
C GLU A 48 4.41 -2.26 12.64
N THR A 49 5.73 -2.15 12.63
CA THR A 49 6.43 -1.01 13.24
C THR A 49 6.57 0.16 12.25
N LEU A 50 6.86 1.34 12.76
CA LEU A 50 7.10 2.53 11.94
C LEU A 50 8.27 2.31 10.97
N GLU A 51 9.36 1.70 11.43
CA GLU A 51 10.54 1.40 10.60
C GLU A 51 10.21 0.46 9.44
N GLU A 52 9.42 -0.57 9.72
CA GLU A 52 8.94 -1.50 8.70
C GLU A 52 8.07 -0.80 7.67
N LEU A 53 7.11 0.01 8.11
CA LEU A 53 6.23 0.77 7.21
C LEU A 53 7.02 1.75 6.34
N ILE A 54 7.99 2.47 6.89
CA ILE A 54 8.87 3.37 6.13
C ILE A 54 9.66 2.56 5.09
N GLY A 55 10.22 1.42 5.47
CA GLY A 55 10.95 0.56 4.56
C GLY A 55 10.11 0.07 3.38
N LEU A 56 8.94 -0.48 3.68
CA LEU A 56 8.00 -0.98 2.65
C LEU A 56 7.50 0.15 1.74
N ALA A 57 7.08 1.27 2.31
CA ALA A 57 6.52 2.40 1.57
C ALA A 57 7.56 3.09 0.67
N SER A 58 8.82 3.20 1.12
CA SER A 58 9.88 3.82 0.31
C SER A 58 10.09 3.08 -1.00
N VAL A 59 10.14 1.75 -0.99
CA VAL A 59 10.31 0.95 -2.20
C VAL A 59 9.09 1.05 -3.12
N LEU A 60 7.87 1.03 -2.56
CA LEU A 60 6.65 1.24 -3.36
C LEU A 60 6.69 2.58 -4.08
N ARG A 61 7.11 3.64 -3.39
CA ARG A 61 7.22 4.98 -3.96
C ARG A 61 8.29 5.04 -5.06
N ASP A 62 9.45 4.42 -4.84
CA ASP A 62 10.57 4.44 -5.78
C ASP A 62 10.27 3.62 -7.06
N LYS A 63 9.45 2.58 -6.94
CA LYS A 63 9.06 1.70 -8.06
C LYS A 63 7.75 2.10 -8.72
N ALA A 64 7.01 3.06 -8.16
CA ALA A 64 5.75 3.50 -8.73
C ALA A 64 5.94 4.17 -10.09
N GLU A 65 5.11 3.80 -11.06
CA GLU A 65 4.99 4.56 -12.31
C GLU A 65 4.30 5.89 -12.01
N THR A 66 5.03 6.97 -12.19
CA THR A 66 4.50 8.31 -11.92
C THR A 66 3.71 8.82 -13.11
N ILE A 67 2.55 9.39 -12.83
CA ILE A 67 1.77 10.15 -13.81
C ILE A 67 1.90 11.64 -13.51
N THR A 68 2.10 12.44 -14.56
CA THR A 68 2.13 13.89 -14.42
C THR A 68 0.82 14.44 -14.99
N PRO A 69 -0.12 14.90 -14.14
CA PRO A 69 -1.36 15.48 -14.61
C PRO A 69 -1.09 16.77 -15.41
N LYS A 70 -1.91 17.01 -16.43
CA LYS A 70 -1.84 18.25 -17.25
C LYS A 70 -2.41 19.48 -16.54
N PHE A 71 -2.81 19.35 -15.29
CA PHE A 71 -3.52 20.37 -14.51
C PHE A 71 -2.80 20.62 -13.19
N GLU A 72 -2.76 21.85 -12.76
CA GLU A 72 -2.11 22.26 -11.50
C GLU A 72 -2.97 21.93 -10.27
N ASN A 73 -4.31 22.01 -10.40
CA ASN A 73 -5.23 21.78 -9.31
C ASN A 73 -6.01 20.48 -9.52
N TYR A 74 -5.67 19.46 -8.76
CA TYR A 74 -6.37 18.19 -8.74
C TYR A 74 -6.38 17.60 -7.32
N VAL A 75 -7.33 16.72 -7.06
CA VAL A 75 -7.44 15.97 -5.80
C VAL A 75 -7.47 14.48 -6.07
N ASP A 76 -6.86 13.72 -5.19
CA ASP A 76 -7.01 12.28 -5.15
C ASP A 76 -7.97 11.90 -4.02
N LEU A 77 -8.92 11.04 -4.35
CA LEU A 77 -9.94 10.55 -3.43
C LEU A 77 -9.89 9.03 -3.43
N VAL A 78 -9.22 8.47 -2.45
CA VAL A 78 -9.06 7.04 -2.32
C VAL A 78 -9.23 6.61 -0.87
N GLY A 79 -9.94 5.50 -0.66
CA GLY A 79 -9.97 4.85 0.64
C GLY A 79 -8.74 3.97 0.83
N THR A 80 -8.23 3.91 2.04
CA THR A 80 -7.09 3.04 2.38
C THR A 80 -7.47 1.55 2.37
N GLY A 81 -8.75 1.25 2.50
CA GLY A 81 -9.26 -0.12 2.61
C GLY A 81 -8.96 -0.76 3.97
N GLY A 82 -9.46 -1.97 4.17
CA GLY A 82 -9.13 -2.77 5.35
C GLY A 82 -9.75 -2.31 6.67
N ASP A 83 -10.62 -1.33 6.67
CA ASP A 83 -11.29 -0.80 7.87
C ASP A 83 -12.47 -1.66 8.33
N CYS A 84 -12.88 -2.63 7.51
CA CYS A 84 -13.98 -3.58 7.79
C CYS A 84 -15.33 -2.90 8.13
N THR A 85 -15.53 -1.65 7.70
CA THR A 85 -16.75 -0.89 8.05
C THR A 85 -17.93 -1.17 7.12
N TYR A 86 -17.69 -1.81 5.98
CA TYR A 86 -18.72 -2.20 4.98
C TYR A 86 -19.68 -1.07 4.60
N THR A 87 -19.20 0.17 4.56
CA THR A 87 -19.97 1.33 4.13
C THR A 87 -20.13 1.34 2.60
N PHE A 88 -21.08 2.16 2.10
CA PHE A 88 -21.16 2.42 0.66
C PHE A 88 -19.85 3.08 0.16
N ASN A 89 -19.61 3.06 -1.14
CA ASN A 89 -18.39 3.60 -1.73
C ASN A 89 -18.34 5.14 -1.60
N ILE A 90 -17.85 5.59 -0.46
CA ILE A 90 -17.73 7.00 -0.11
C ILE A 90 -16.81 7.73 -1.10
N SER A 91 -15.70 7.12 -1.49
CA SER A 91 -14.73 7.73 -2.40
C SER A 91 -15.34 8.00 -3.78
N THR A 92 -16.08 7.06 -4.34
CA THR A 92 -16.78 7.25 -5.61
C THR A 92 -17.85 8.33 -5.53
N THR A 93 -18.65 8.33 -4.47
CA THR A 93 -19.69 9.36 -4.25
C THR A 93 -19.06 10.74 -4.10
N SER A 94 -18.00 10.85 -3.31
CA SER A 94 -17.26 12.10 -3.12
C SER A 94 -16.64 12.64 -4.42
N ALA A 95 -16.23 11.75 -5.33
CA ALA A 95 -15.68 12.15 -6.62
C ALA A 95 -16.69 12.95 -7.47
N PHE A 96 -17.97 12.59 -7.47
CA PHE A 96 -19.02 13.35 -8.14
C PHE A 96 -19.23 14.73 -7.51
N VAL A 97 -19.21 14.81 -6.18
CA VAL A 97 -19.35 16.08 -5.46
C VAL A 97 -18.18 17.01 -5.77
N VAL A 98 -16.96 16.50 -5.73
CA VAL A 98 -15.73 17.26 -6.06
C VAL A 98 -15.73 17.75 -7.49
N ALA A 99 -16.14 16.90 -8.44
CA ALA A 99 -16.26 17.28 -9.85
C ALA A 99 -17.33 18.37 -10.05
N ALA A 100 -18.47 18.28 -9.38
CA ALA A 100 -19.53 19.31 -9.40
C ALA A 100 -19.06 20.63 -8.81
N ALA A 101 -18.15 20.59 -7.83
CA ALA A 101 -17.51 21.79 -7.27
C ALA A 101 -16.42 22.41 -8.17
N GLY A 102 -16.16 21.83 -9.35
CA GLY A 102 -15.20 22.35 -10.33
C GLY A 102 -13.76 21.87 -10.15
N LEU A 103 -13.49 20.97 -9.20
CA LEU A 103 -12.17 20.38 -9.03
C LEU A 103 -12.01 19.12 -9.89
N ARG A 104 -10.80 18.90 -10.37
CA ARG A 104 -10.46 17.71 -11.14
C ARG A 104 -10.00 16.60 -10.23
N LYS A 105 -10.57 15.42 -10.42
CA LYS A 105 -10.21 14.22 -9.67
C LYS A 105 -9.20 13.41 -10.46
N ILE A 106 -8.11 12.99 -9.80
CA ILE A 106 -7.11 12.06 -10.32
C ILE A 106 -7.20 10.74 -9.54
N GLY A 107 -6.64 9.71 -10.11
CA GLY A 107 -6.62 8.39 -9.50
C GLY A 107 -7.90 7.60 -9.78
N ARG A 108 -7.84 6.31 -9.48
CA ARG A 108 -8.95 5.36 -9.66
C ARG A 108 -9.64 5.12 -8.32
N ALA A 109 -10.93 5.32 -8.27
CA ALA A 109 -11.72 4.75 -7.20
C ALA A 109 -11.76 3.22 -7.39
N HIS A 110 -11.34 2.47 -6.41
CA HIS A 110 -11.58 1.04 -6.40
C HIS A 110 -13.06 0.78 -6.18
N VAL A 111 -13.60 -0.02 -7.07
CA VAL A 111 -14.94 -0.60 -6.92
C VAL A 111 -14.78 -1.93 -6.19
#